data_48e4f2f427d841d4c92956ba217fb466
#
_entry.id   48e4f2f427d841d4c92956ba217fb466
#
_cell.length_a   1.000
_cell.length_b   1.000
_cell.length_c   1.000
_cell.angle_alpha   90.00
_cell.angle_beta   90.00
_cell.angle_gamma   90.00
#
_symmetry.space_group_name_H-M   'P 1'
#
loop_
_entity.id
_entity.type
_entity.pdbx_description
1 polymer ?
#
loop_
_entity_poly.entity_id
_entity_poly.type
_entity_poly.pdbx_seq_one_letter_code
_entity_poly.pdbx_strand_id
1 'polypeptide(L)'
;MRILHILDHSLPLHSGYTFRTIAILREQRALGWETFQLTTPRQGACAALEEDVDGWHFYRTPPTPSVVVPGLREWLEMRGNAARILEVARAVKPNILHAHSPVLNALPAIRVGRCLGLPVVYEMRASWEDAAVDHGSTTEGSLRYRASRALETHALRGADQITTICEGLRRDIVGRGIAADKVTVIPNAVDVTAFAAGSPPDEALRRSLGLEGATVLGFIGSFYAYEGLDLLIEALATILQQRPEARLLLVGGGSHEPALRQLAADLGVQDKIIFAGRVPNAQVQRYYDLIDVLAYPRRSMRLTELVTPLKPLEAMAQERLFVASDVGGHRELIRDGETGFLFPAGDAAALARTIARVLDNRAAWPRLRAAGRHFVESERTWARSVARYADVYARALAARRAS
;
A
#
# COMPACT_ATOMS: atom_id res chain seq x y z
N MET A 1 0.30 -27.14 5.50
CA MET A 1 -0.46 -26.69 4.29
C MET A 1 0.54 -26.06 3.34
N ARG A 2 0.44 -26.34 2.04
CA ARG A 2 1.36 -25.85 0.99
C ARG A 2 0.61 -24.82 0.12
N ILE A 3 1.15 -23.63 -0.02
CA ILE A 3 0.49 -22.51 -0.70
C ILE A 3 1.43 -21.98 -1.79
N LEU A 4 0.95 -21.91 -3.04
CA LEU A 4 1.65 -21.26 -4.13
C LEU A 4 1.08 -19.85 -4.31
N HIS A 5 1.88 -18.83 -3.98
CA HIS A 5 1.58 -17.43 -4.21
C HIS A 5 1.96 -17.00 -5.62
N ILE A 6 1.03 -16.41 -6.34
CA ILE A 6 1.23 -15.83 -7.67
C ILE A 6 1.26 -14.31 -7.50
N LEU A 7 2.42 -13.70 -7.70
CA LEU A 7 2.74 -12.31 -7.37
C LEU A 7 2.99 -11.50 -8.64
N ASP A 8 2.54 -10.26 -8.67
CA ASP A 8 2.89 -9.33 -9.75
C ASP A 8 4.40 -9.13 -9.82
N HIS A 9 4.98 -8.71 -8.70
CA HIS A 9 6.42 -8.54 -8.48
C HIS A 9 6.75 -8.81 -7.00
N SER A 10 8.05 -8.92 -6.69
CA SER A 10 8.56 -9.04 -5.31
C SER A 10 10.03 -8.62 -5.26
N LEU A 11 10.76 -8.99 -4.21
CA LEU A 11 12.19 -8.72 -4.08
C LEU A 11 12.97 -9.08 -5.37
N PRO A 12 13.96 -8.30 -5.75
CA PRO A 12 14.55 -7.15 -5.06
C PRO A 12 13.81 -5.81 -5.26
N LEU A 13 12.64 -5.79 -5.93
CA LEU A 13 11.85 -4.58 -6.12
C LEU A 13 11.16 -4.18 -4.82
N HIS A 14 11.52 -3.03 -4.28
CA HIS A 14 10.97 -2.48 -3.04
C HIS A 14 9.73 -1.65 -3.32
N SER A 15 8.59 -2.11 -2.82
CA SER A 15 7.29 -1.43 -2.94
C SER A 15 6.38 -1.81 -1.77
N GLY A 16 5.31 -1.07 -1.53
CA GLY A 16 4.30 -1.45 -0.55
C GLY A 16 3.69 -2.84 -0.83
N TYR A 17 3.58 -3.21 -2.11
CA TYR A 17 3.16 -4.53 -2.54
C TYR A 17 4.13 -5.62 -2.05
N THR A 18 5.43 -5.41 -2.27
CA THR A 18 6.51 -6.34 -1.85
C THR A 18 6.55 -6.47 -0.34
N PHE A 19 6.58 -5.36 0.41
CA PHE A 19 6.65 -5.39 1.88
C PHE A 19 5.45 -6.11 2.49
N ARG A 20 4.22 -5.82 2.02
CA ARG A 20 3.04 -6.56 2.44
C ARG A 20 3.17 -8.06 2.14
N THR A 21 3.64 -8.42 0.96
CA THR A 21 3.76 -9.83 0.55
C THR A 21 4.76 -10.56 1.44
N ILE A 22 5.95 -10.02 1.64
CA ILE A 22 6.98 -10.64 2.49
C ILE A 22 6.48 -10.79 3.94
N ALA A 23 5.77 -9.79 4.47
CA ALA A 23 5.17 -9.90 5.80
C ALA A 23 4.14 -11.03 5.88
N ILE A 24 3.26 -11.16 4.87
CA ILE A 24 2.30 -12.28 4.80
C ILE A 24 3.02 -13.63 4.77
N LEU A 25 4.02 -13.78 3.90
CA LEU A 25 4.77 -15.03 3.76
C LEU A 25 5.49 -15.42 5.06
N ARG A 26 6.11 -14.43 5.74
CA ARG A 26 6.78 -14.64 7.03
C ARG A 26 5.82 -15.17 8.09
N GLU A 27 4.68 -14.52 8.26
CA GLU A 27 3.69 -14.93 9.26
C GLU A 27 3.01 -16.26 8.90
N GLN A 28 2.79 -16.55 7.63
CA GLN A 28 2.27 -17.85 7.19
C GLN A 28 3.26 -18.98 7.50
N ARG A 29 4.56 -18.76 7.30
CA ARG A 29 5.60 -19.72 7.71
C ARG A 29 5.66 -19.89 9.23
N ALA A 30 5.47 -18.81 10.00
CA ALA A 30 5.35 -18.88 11.45
C ALA A 30 4.16 -19.71 11.93
N LEU A 31 3.07 -19.77 11.14
CA LEU A 31 1.92 -20.66 11.36
C LEU A 31 2.19 -22.12 10.93
N GLY A 32 3.40 -22.46 10.49
CA GLY A 32 3.77 -23.81 10.04
C GLY A 32 3.30 -24.13 8.60
N TRP A 33 2.97 -23.12 7.79
CA TRP A 33 2.61 -23.33 6.39
C TRP A 33 3.84 -23.24 5.48
N GLU A 34 3.89 -24.06 4.45
CA GLU A 34 4.91 -23.97 3.42
C GLU A 34 4.44 -23.02 2.32
N THR A 35 5.26 -22.00 2.05
CA THR A 35 4.96 -20.98 1.03
C THR A 35 5.93 -21.07 -0.13
N PHE A 36 5.40 -21.04 -1.33
CA PHE A 36 6.12 -20.97 -2.60
C PHE A 36 5.71 -19.67 -3.31
N GLN A 37 6.66 -18.95 -3.91
CA GLN A 37 6.45 -17.63 -4.47
C GLN A 37 6.83 -17.62 -5.95
N LEU A 38 5.84 -17.37 -6.83
CA LEU A 38 6.02 -17.20 -8.26
C LEU A 38 5.74 -15.74 -8.65
N THR A 39 6.70 -15.06 -9.25
CA THR A 39 6.49 -13.73 -9.81
C THR A 39 6.17 -13.80 -11.31
N THR A 40 5.35 -12.86 -11.78
CA THR A 40 4.94 -12.75 -13.19
C THR A 40 5.97 -12.00 -14.03
N PRO A 41 5.81 -11.88 -15.35
CA PRO A 41 6.70 -11.09 -16.21
C PRO A 41 6.86 -9.62 -15.81
N ARG A 42 5.96 -9.10 -14.97
CA ARG A 42 6.02 -7.73 -14.43
C ARG A 42 7.12 -7.52 -13.40
N GLN A 43 7.74 -8.61 -12.90
CA GLN A 43 9.00 -8.53 -12.16
C GLN A 43 10.08 -7.82 -12.96
N GLY A 44 10.02 -7.88 -14.28
CA GLY A 44 11.05 -7.39 -15.18
C GLY A 44 12.06 -8.48 -15.58
N ALA A 45 13.24 -8.07 -16.00
CA ALA A 45 14.30 -8.99 -16.37
C ALA A 45 14.72 -9.85 -15.18
N CYS A 46 14.73 -11.16 -15.34
CA CYS A 46 15.25 -12.13 -14.38
C CYS A 46 16.41 -12.90 -15.00
N ALA A 47 17.47 -13.14 -14.25
CA ALA A 47 18.65 -13.87 -14.70
C ALA A 47 18.38 -15.39 -14.83
N ALA A 48 17.46 -15.92 -14.03
CA ALA A 48 17.10 -17.32 -13.99
C ALA A 48 15.59 -17.50 -13.68
N LEU A 49 15.06 -18.69 -13.96
CA LEU A 49 13.70 -19.06 -13.66
C LEU A 49 13.44 -19.34 -12.17
N GLU A 50 14.51 -19.48 -11.40
CA GLU A 50 14.51 -19.65 -9.95
C GLU A 50 15.64 -18.80 -9.37
N GLU A 51 15.37 -18.10 -8.27
CA GLU A 51 16.28 -17.11 -7.71
C GLU A 51 16.08 -17.01 -6.19
N ASP A 52 17.19 -16.98 -5.45
CA ASP A 52 17.19 -16.70 -4.02
C ASP A 52 17.56 -15.24 -3.77
N VAL A 53 16.67 -14.52 -3.09
CA VAL A 53 16.86 -13.10 -2.75
C VAL A 53 16.49 -12.88 -1.29
N ASP A 54 17.43 -12.37 -0.49
CA ASP A 54 17.23 -12.06 0.93
C ASP A 54 16.64 -13.25 1.75
N GLY A 55 17.08 -14.47 1.46
CA GLY A 55 16.61 -15.69 2.12
C GLY A 55 15.25 -16.21 1.67
N TRP A 56 14.70 -15.63 0.58
CA TRP A 56 13.47 -16.08 -0.05
C TRP A 56 13.74 -16.71 -1.40
N HIS A 57 13.24 -17.92 -1.60
CA HIS A 57 13.29 -18.60 -2.89
C HIS A 57 12.11 -18.16 -3.76
N PHE A 58 12.38 -17.67 -4.98
CA PHE A 58 11.38 -17.23 -5.94
C PHE A 58 11.44 -18.05 -7.23
N TYR A 59 10.29 -18.50 -7.68
CA TYR A 59 10.08 -18.89 -9.06
C TYR A 59 9.81 -17.63 -9.89
N ARG A 60 10.44 -17.53 -11.05
CA ARG A 60 10.28 -16.37 -11.96
C ARG A 60 9.59 -16.77 -13.24
N THR A 61 8.82 -15.87 -13.81
CA THR A 61 8.23 -16.04 -15.14
C THR A 61 9.01 -15.16 -16.12
N PRO A 62 9.47 -15.70 -17.28
CA PRO A 62 10.19 -14.92 -18.27
C PRO A 62 9.40 -13.69 -18.74
N PRO A 63 10.08 -12.60 -19.12
CA PRO A 63 9.45 -11.43 -19.70
C PRO A 63 8.59 -11.78 -20.92
N THR A 64 7.43 -11.15 -21.03
CA THR A 64 6.58 -11.27 -22.21
C THR A 64 7.23 -10.53 -23.38
N PRO A 65 7.26 -11.11 -24.59
CA PRO A 65 7.75 -10.43 -25.77
C PRO A 65 7.07 -9.07 -26.00
N SER A 66 7.83 -8.08 -26.47
CA SER A 66 7.28 -6.77 -26.77
C SER A 66 6.31 -6.85 -27.95
N VAL A 67 5.06 -6.50 -27.73
CA VAL A 67 3.99 -6.49 -28.74
C VAL A 67 3.25 -5.17 -28.67
N VAL A 68 3.07 -4.53 -29.82
CA VAL A 68 2.43 -3.21 -29.93
C VAL A 68 0.88 -3.32 -29.99
N VAL A 69 0.34 -4.50 -30.31
CA VAL A 69 -1.10 -4.69 -30.47
C VAL A 69 -1.81 -4.65 -29.10
N PRO A 70 -2.74 -3.73 -28.88
CA PRO A 70 -3.51 -3.64 -27.65
C PRO A 70 -4.23 -4.95 -27.32
N GLY A 71 -4.15 -5.40 -26.05
CA GLY A 71 -4.77 -6.64 -25.59
C GLY A 71 -3.99 -7.92 -25.90
N LEU A 72 -3.17 -7.94 -26.95
CA LEU A 72 -2.37 -9.12 -27.30
C LEU A 72 -1.21 -9.35 -26.31
N ARG A 73 -0.62 -8.26 -25.82
CA ARG A 73 0.43 -8.34 -24.78
C ARG A 73 -0.12 -8.96 -23.50
N GLU A 74 -1.24 -8.46 -23.02
CA GLU A 74 -1.91 -8.98 -21.81
C GLU A 74 -2.33 -10.44 -21.99
N TRP A 75 -2.80 -10.80 -23.17
CA TRP A 75 -3.15 -12.19 -23.49
C TRP A 75 -1.92 -13.12 -23.47
N LEU A 76 -0.79 -12.70 -24.08
CA LEU A 76 0.46 -13.44 -24.07
C LEU A 76 1.03 -13.55 -22.64
N GLU A 77 0.96 -12.48 -21.85
CA GLU A 77 1.32 -12.46 -20.44
C GLU A 77 0.52 -13.50 -19.63
N MET A 78 -0.80 -13.49 -19.75
CA MET A 78 -1.66 -14.46 -19.08
C MET A 78 -1.39 -15.90 -19.54
N ARG A 79 -1.09 -16.10 -20.81
CA ARG A 79 -0.75 -17.44 -21.33
C ARG A 79 0.58 -17.95 -20.78
N GLY A 80 1.62 -17.10 -20.76
CA GLY A 80 2.92 -17.39 -20.16
C GLY A 80 2.81 -17.67 -18.68
N ASN A 81 2.07 -16.83 -17.94
CA ASN A 81 1.78 -17.05 -16.54
C ASN A 81 1.09 -18.39 -16.28
N ALA A 82 0.06 -18.73 -17.06
CA ALA A 82 -0.65 -20.01 -16.88
C ALA A 82 0.28 -21.21 -17.08
N ALA A 83 1.16 -21.17 -18.09
CA ALA A 83 2.13 -22.22 -18.34
C ALA A 83 3.11 -22.38 -17.17
N ARG A 84 3.66 -21.25 -16.67
CA ARG A 84 4.61 -21.27 -15.55
C ARG A 84 3.96 -21.65 -14.23
N ILE A 85 2.73 -21.17 -13.94
CA ILE A 85 1.96 -21.60 -12.76
C ILE A 85 1.74 -23.11 -12.78
N LEU A 86 1.37 -23.67 -13.93
CA LEU A 86 1.14 -25.14 -14.10
C LEU A 86 2.42 -25.92 -13.84
N GLU A 87 3.55 -25.49 -14.39
CA GLU A 87 4.86 -26.12 -14.21
C GLU A 87 5.27 -26.13 -12.74
N VAL A 88 5.25 -24.94 -12.08
CA VAL A 88 5.63 -24.81 -10.68
C VAL A 88 4.64 -25.56 -9.76
N ALA A 89 3.34 -25.47 -10.03
CA ALA A 89 2.35 -26.20 -9.23
C ALA A 89 2.53 -27.73 -9.28
N ARG A 90 2.93 -28.28 -10.44
CA ARG A 90 3.26 -29.71 -10.54
C ARG A 90 4.51 -30.10 -9.75
N ALA A 91 5.51 -29.21 -9.71
CA ALA A 91 6.75 -29.44 -8.97
C ALA A 91 6.53 -29.34 -7.45
N VAL A 92 5.87 -28.26 -6.99
CA VAL A 92 5.72 -28.00 -5.56
C VAL A 92 4.46 -28.63 -4.94
N LYS A 93 3.51 -29.12 -5.75
CA LYS A 93 2.27 -29.79 -5.32
C LYS A 93 1.53 -29.01 -4.22
N PRO A 94 1.09 -27.76 -4.47
CA PRO A 94 0.42 -26.96 -3.48
C PRO A 94 -0.98 -27.49 -3.17
N ASN A 95 -1.51 -27.14 -2.02
CA ASN A 95 -2.91 -27.38 -1.67
C ASN A 95 -3.82 -26.25 -2.18
N ILE A 96 -3.27 -25.04 -2.34
CA ILE A 96 -3.98 -23.82 -2.69
C ILE A 96 -3.13 -22.98 -3.64
N LEU A 97 -3.76 -22.37 -4.64
CA LEU A 97 -3.21 -21.28 -5.43
C LEU A 97 -3.71 -19.94 -4.85
N HIS A 98 -2.81 -19.07 -4.45
CA HIS A 98 -3.14 -17.75 -3.93
C HIS A 98 -2.65 -16.66 -4.90
N ALA A 99 -3.54 -16.19 -5.76
CA ALA A 99 -3.24 -15.12 -6.70
C ALA A 99 -3.41 -13.75 -6.02
N HIS A 100 -2.42 -12.88 -6.18
CA HIS A 100 -2.48 -11.50 -5.74
C HIS A 100 -2.73 -10.58 -6.95
N SER A 101 -3.48 -9.50 -6.75
CA SER A 101 -3.73 -8.54 -7.83
C SER A 101 -2.45 -8.17 -8.62
N PRO A 102 -2.55 -7.90 -9.91
CA PRO A 102 -3.75 -7.62 -10.68
C PRO A 102 -4.49 -8.86 -11.23
N VAL A 103 -5.61 -8.60 -11.92
CA VAL A 103 -6.44 -9.62 -12.58
C VAL A 103 -5.67 -10.55 -13.51
N LEU A 104 -4.57 -10.06 -14.11
CA LEU A 104 -3.69 -10.83 -15.00
C LEU A 104 -2.94 -11.97 -14.29
N ASN A 105 -2.94 -11.97 -12.95
CA ASN A 105 -2.44 -13.07 -12.12
C ASN A 105 -3.59 -14.04 -11.76
N ALA A 106 -4.78 -13.50 -11.49
CA ALA A 106 -5.93 -14.26 -11.05
C ALA A 106 -6.48 -15.19 -12.14
N LEU A 107 -6.67 -14.68 -13.36
CA LEU A 107 -7.25 -15.49 -14.46
C LEU A 107 -6.40 -16.69 -14.83
N PRO A 108 -5.06 -16.59 -14.99
CA PRO A 108 -4.18 -17.75 -15.16
C PRO A 108 -4.26 -18.73 -13.99
N ALA A 109 -4.26 -18.24 -12.75
CA ALA A 109 -4.36 -19.07 -11.56
C ALA A 109 -5.69 -19.84 -11.52
N ILE A 110 -6.82 -19.20 -11.83
CA ILE A 110 -8.14 -19.83 -11.90
C ILE A 110 -8.16 -20.92 -12.98
N ARG A 111 -7.57 -20.66 -14.16
CA ARG A 111 -7.48 -21.64 -15.23
C ARG A 111 -6.68 -22.87 -14.80
N VAL A 112 -5.53 -22.67 -14.18
CA VAL A 112 -4.66 -23.75 -13.69
C VAL A 112 -5.31 -24.48 -12.51
N GLY A 113 -5.94 -23.76 -11.59
CA GLY A 113 -6.68 -24.34 -10.47
C GLY A 113 -7.78 -25.29 -10.94
N ARG A 114 -8.54 -24.91 -11.97
CA ARG A 114 -9.54 -25.79 -12.59
C ARG A 114 -8.91 -27.03 -13.23
N CYS A 115 -7.79 -26.87 -13.92
CA CYS A 115 -7.07 -27.98 -14.58
C CYS A 115 -6.51 -28.99 -13.57
N LEU A 116 -6.03 -28.53 -12.41
CA LEU A 116 -5.40 -29.36 -11.39
C LEU A 116 -6.34 -29.77 -10.23
N GLY A 117 -7.59 -29.29 -10.22
CA GLY A 117 -8.52 -29.51 -9.11
C GLY A 117 -8.13 -28.73 -7.83
N LEU A 118 -7.32 -27.67 -7.95
CA LEU A 118 -6.86 -26.87 -6.83
C LEU A 118 -7.77 -25.66 -6.57
N PRO A 119 -8.10 -25.34 -5.31
CA PRO A 119 -8.81 -24.10 -4.98
C PRO A 119 -7.94 -22.88 -5.22
N VAL A 120 -8.60 -21.79 -5.61
CA VAL A 120 -7.96 -20.49 -5.89
C VAL A 120 -8.50 -19.42 -4.96
N VAL A 121 -7.60 -18.80 -4.20
CA VAL A 121 -7.87 -17.58 -3.47
C VAL A 121 -7.35 -16.38 -4.28
N TYR A 122 -8.17 -15.34 -4.43
CA TYR A 122 -7.75 -14.12 -5.10
C TYR A 122 -7.71 -12.96 -4.12
N GLU A 123 -6.53 -12.34 -3.93
CA GLU A 123 -6.35 -11.15 -3.11
C GLU A 123 -6.34 -9.89 -3.95
N MET A 124 -7.43 -9.12 -3.88
CA MET A 124 -7.55 -7.80 -4.51
C MET A 124 -7.05 -6.71 -3.56
N ARG A 125 -5.91 -6.08 -3.90
CA ARG A 125 -5.25 -5.05 -3.08
C ARG A 125 -5.57 -3.62 -3.52
N ALA A 126 -5.99 -3.45 -4.76
CA ALA A 126 -6.44 -2.20 -5.36
C ALA A 126 -7.34 -2.51 -6.55
N SER A 127 -8.18 -1.56 -6.93
CA SER A 127 -8.91 -1.59 -8.19
C SER A 127 -7.97 -1.19 -9.32
N TRP A 128 -7.80 -2.05 -10.30
CA TRP A 128 -6.86 -1.80 -11.39
C TRP A 128 -7.37 -0.76 -12.38
N GLU A 129 -8.67 -0.76 -12.61
CA GLU A 129 -9.33 0.27 -13.42
C GLU A 129 -9.19 1.66 -12.80
N ASP A 130 -9.28 1.78 -11.47
CA ASP A 130 -9.15 3.04 -10.76
C ASP A 130 -7.67 3.50 -10.75
N ALA A 131 -6.73 2.61 -10.52
CA ALA A 131 -5.30 2.92 -10.63
C ALA A 131 -4.90 3.41 -12.04
N ALA A 132 -5.51 2.86 -13.09
CA ALA A 132 -5.28 3.33 -14.46
C ALA A 132 -5.81 4.75 -14.70
N VAL A 133 -6.89 5.16 -14.03
CA VAL A 133 -7.39 6.55 -14.05
C VAL A 133 -6.41 7.47 -13.34
N ASP A 134 -5.92 7.08 -12.16
CA ASP A 134 -5.00 7.88 -11.35
C ASP A 134 -3.65 8.12 -12.05
N HIS A 135 -3.20 7.13 -12.84
CA HIS A 135 -2.01 7.26 -13.69
C HIS A 135 -2.27 8.00 -15.01
N GLY A 136 -3.49 8.52 -15.23
CA GLY A 136 -3.84 9.26 -16.44
C GLY A 136 -3.89 8.41 -17.73
N SER A 137 -3.85 7.07 -17.60
CA SER A 137 -3.85 6.17 -18.76
C SER A 137 -5.25 5.87 -19.30
N THR A 138 -6.30 6.24 -18.56
CA THR A 138 -7.71 6.15 -18.94
C THR A 138 -8.55 7.14 -18.14
N THR A 139 -9.83 7.26 -18.46
CA THR A 139 -10.80 8.05 -17.69
C THR A 139 -11.89 7.16 -17.12
N GLU A 140 -12.45 7.54 -15.98
CA GLU A 140 -13.57 6.82 -15.36
C GLU A 140 -14.75 6.71 -16.35
N GLY A 141 -15.37 5.52 -16.41
CA GLY A 141 -16.49 5.24 -17.30
C GLY A 141 -16.14 5.03 -18.79
N SER A 142 -14.88 5.21 -19.20
CA SER A 142 -14.43 4.92 -20.56
C SER A 142 -14.61 3.43 -20.92
N LEU A 143 -14.57 3.10 -22.22
CA LEU A 143 -14.65 1.69 -22.65
C LEU A 143 -13.54 0.83 -22.05
N ARG A 144 -12.31 1.36 -21.98
CA ARG A 144 -11.17 0.68 -21.35
C ARG A 144 -11.40 0.45 -19.86
N TYR A 145 -11.90 1.46 -19.14
CA TYR A 145 -12.25 1.34 -17.71
C TYR A 145 -13.32 0.25 -17.51
N ARG A 146 -14.39 0.28 -18.29
CA ARG A 146 -15.49 -0.71 -18.20
C ARG A 146 -15.03 -2.11 -18.54
N ALA A 147 -14.17 -2.28 -19.54
CA ALA A 147 -13.59 -3.57 -19.91
C ALA A 147 -12.69 -4.12 -18.79
N SER A 148 -11.79 -3.29 -18.21
CA SER A 148 -10.94 -3.68 -17.07
C SER A 148 -11.77 -4.07 -15.86
N ARG A 149 -12.82 -3.30 -15.52
CA ARG A 149 -13.74 -3.61 -14.42
C ARG A 149 -14.52 -4.91 -14.66
N ALA A 150 -14.96 -5.17 -15.90
CA ALA A 150 -15.63 -6.41 -16.26
C ALA A 150 -14.69 -7.63 -16.13
N LEU A 151 -13.44 -7.49 -16.57
CA LEU A 151 -12.41 -8.52 -16.48
C LEU A 151 -12.09 -8.85 -15.02
N GLU A 152 -11.90 -7.82 -14.18
CA GLU A 152 -11.71 -7.97 -12.72
C GLU A 152 -12.90 -8.68 -12.07
N THR A 153 -14.12 -8.26 -12.40
CA THR A 153 -15.35 -8.88 -11.89
C THR A 153 -15.47 -10.35 -12.32
N HIS A 154 -15.04 -10.69 -13.54
CA HIS A 154 -15.00 -12.07 -14.02
C HIS A 154 -14.01 -12.93 -13.20
N ALA A 155 -12.84 -12.42 -12.89
CA ALA A 155 -11.87 -13.11 -12.04
C ALA A 155 -12.41 -13.31 -10.60
N LEU A 156 -13.03 -12.26 -10.01
CA LEU A 156 -13.65 -12.34 -8.69
C LEU A 156 -14.75 -13.42 -8.63
N ARG A 157 -15.57 -13.55 -9.68
CA ARG A 157 -16.57 -14.63 -9.76
C ARG A 157 -15.92 -16.03 -9.85
N GLY A 158 -14.82 -16.12 -10.57
CA GLY A 158 -14.11 -17.39 -10.84
C GLY A 158 -13.26 -17.93 -9.70
N ALA A 159 -12.83 -17.08 -8.75
CA ALA A 159 -12.06 -17.50 -7.57
C ALA A 159 -12.94 -18.25 -6.56
N ASP A 160 -12.41 -19.19 -5.79
CA ASP A 160 -13.16 -19.93 -4.76
C ASP A 160 -13.40 -19.09 -3.51
N GLN A 161 -12.41 -18.32 -3.10
CA GLN A 161 -12.50 -17.29 -2.03
C GLN A 161 -11.78 -16.00 -2.48
N ILE A 162 -12.20 -14.90 -1.92
CA ILE A 162 -11.63 -13.58 -2.20
C ILE A 162 -11.13 -12.97 -0.90
N THR A 163 -9.95 -12.38 -0.95
CA THR A 163 -9.46 -11.52 0.14
C THR A 163 -9.22 -10.10 -0.38
N THR A 164 -9.33 -9.13 0.50
CA THR A 164 -9.02 -7.74 0.22
C THR A 164 -8.45 -7.06 1.45
N ILE A 165 -7.91 -5.85 1.29
CA ILE A 165 -7.12 -5.19 2.34
C ILE A 165 -7.94 -4.28 3.26
N CYS A 166 -9.20 -3.99 2.92
CA CYS A 166 -10.02 -3.02 3.63
C CYS A 166 -11.51 -3.16 3.32
N GLU A 167 -12.37 -2.58 4.17
CA GLU A 167 -13.81 -2.60 3.99
C GLU A 167 -14.28 -1.75 2.79
N GLY A 168 -13.54 -0.71 2.42
CA GLY A 168 -13.81 0.07 1.21
C GLY A 168 -13.83 -0.82 -0.04
N LEU A 169 -12.76 -1.58 -0.26
CA LEU A 169 -12.67 -2.54 -1.37
C LEU A 169 -13.67 -3.69 -1.23
N ARG A 170 -13.90 -4.19 -0.01
CA ARG A 170 -14.91 -5.23 0.21
C ARG A 170 -16.29 -4.78 -0.25
N ARG A 171 -16.70 -3.57 0.11
CA ARG A 171 -17.99 -2.99 -0.32
C ARG A 171 -18.04 -2.84 -1.85
N ASP A 172 -16.97 -2.41 -2.50
CA ASP A 172 -16.93 -2.32 -3.97
C ASP A 172 -17.05 -3.72 -4.62
N ILE A 173 -16.34 -4.73 -4.10
CA ILE A 173 -16.42 -6.12 -4.58
C ILE A 173 -17.85 -6.67 -4.44
N VAL A 174 -18.47 -6.51 -3.28
CA VAL A 174 -19.86 -6.94 -3.03
C VAL A 174 -20.82 -6.17 -3.94
N GLY A 175 -20.61 -4.87 -4.13
CA GLY A 175 -21.39 -4.03 -5.07
C GLY A 175 -21.28 -4.45 -6.55
N ARG A 176 -20.28 -5.28 -6.91
CA ARG A 176 -20.16 -5.92 -8.23
C ARG A 176 -21.00 -7.20 -8.36
N GLY A 177 -21.79 -7.56 -7.34
CA GLY A 177 -22.63 -8.76 -7.29
C GLY A 177 -21.88 -10.02 -6.86
N ILE A 178 -20.79 -9.87 -6.10
CA ILE A 178 -20.08 -10.98 -5.45
C ILE A 178 -20.71 -11.21 -4.06
N ALA A 179 -20.96 -12.48 -3.71
CA ALA A 179 -21.52 -12.85 -2.41
C ALA A 179 -20.60 -12.40 -1.27
N ALA A 180 -21.19 -11.77 -0.24
CA ALA A 180 -20.43 -11.13 0.83
C ALA A 180 -19.64 -12.12 1.72
N ASP A 181 -20.12 -13.35 1.86
CA ASP A 181 -19.46 -14.45 2.57
C ASP A 181 -18.22 -14.99 1.85
N LYS A 182 -18.12 -14.76 0.54
CA LYS A 182 -16.95 -15.09 -0.27
C LYS A 182 -15.79 -14.11 -0.08
N VAL A 183 -16.03 -12.92 0.49
CA VAL A 183 -15.07 -11.82 0.59
C VAL A 183 -14.64 -11.58 2.03
N THR A 184 -13.36 -11.80 2.32
CA THR A 184 -12.77 -11.60 3.66
C THR A 184 -11.77 -10.46 3.63
N VAL A 185 -11.84 -9.56 4.61
CA VAL A 185 -10.83 -8.50 4.79
C VAL A 185 -9.64 -9.04 5.57
N ILE A 186 -8.47 -8.96 4.94
CA ILE A 186 -7.15 -9.18 5.54
C ILE A 186 -6.49 -7.81 5.63
N PRO A 187 -6.66 -7.08 6.72
CA PRO A 187 -6.31 -5.67 6.77
C PRO A 187 -4.81 -5.43 6.63
N ASN A 188 -4.46 -4.25 6.13
CA ASN A 188 -3.10 -3.74 6.23
C ASN A 188 -2.65 -3.69 7.69
N ALA A 189 -1.39 -4.01 7.93
CA ALA A 189 -0.77 -4.09 9.23
C ALA A 189 0.63 -3.46 9.19
N VAL A 190 1.26 -3.34 10.34
CA VAL A 190 2.61 -2.82 10.47
C VAL A 190 3.47 -3.78 11.32
N ASP A 191 4.75 -3.83 11.03
CA ASP A 191 5.73 -4.52 11.86
C ASP A 191 6.14 -3.58 13.01
N VAL A 192 5.50 -3.76 14.16
CA VAL A 192 5.73 -2.91 15.34
C VAL A 192 7.15 -3.04 15.93
N THR A 193 7.88 -4.07 15.55
CA THR A 193 9.29 -4.24 15.97
C THR A 193 10.25 -3.52 15.04
N ALA A 194 9.97 -3.55 13.73
CA ALA A 194 10.76 -2.83 12.73
C ALA A 194 10.53 -1.30 12.81
N PHE A 195 9.29 -0.90 13.17
CA PHE A 195 8.91 0.49 13.43
C PHE A 195 8.82 0.72 14.95
N ALA A 196 9.94 0.59 15.64
CA ALA A 196 10.02 0.86 17.08
C ALA A 196 9.73 2.35 17.37
N ALA A 197 9.27 2.65 18.59
CA ALA A 197 9.11 4.02 19.07
C ALA A 197 10.37 4.84 18.80
N GLY A 198 10.19 6.07 18.32
CA GLY A 198 11.27 6.87 17.75
C GLY A 198 12.44 7.09 18.71
N SER A 199 13.61 7.03 18.16
CA SER A 199 14.83 7.46 18.82
C SER A 199 14.86 8.99 19.00
N PRO A 200 15.73 9.51 19.88
CA PRO A 200 16.02 10.95 19.89
C PRO A 200 16.41 11.44 18.47
N PRO A 201 16.04 12.66 18.09
CA PRO A 201 16.40 13.20 16.79
C PRO A 201 17.91 13.15 16.55
N ASP A 202 18.30 12.81 15.32
CA ASP A 202 19.69 12.89 14.89
C ASP A 202 20.08 14.36 14.69
N GLU A 203 20.78 14.92 15.69
CA GLU A 203 21.16 16.34 15.70
C GLU A 203 22.17 16.70 14.60
N ALA A 204 22.98 15.75 14.12
CA ALA A 204 23.86 15.99 12.99
C ALA A 204 23.07 16.12 11.68
N LEU A 205 22.10 15.23 11.47
CA LEU A 205 21.18 15.30 10.33
C LEU A 205 20.28 16.54 10.42
N ARG A 206 19.78 16.88 11.61
CA ARG A 206 18.98 18.09 11.86
C ARG A 206 19.73 19.35 11.42
N ARG A 207 21.00 19.50 11.83
CA ARG A 207 21.87 20.61 11.44
C ARG A 207 22.16 20.64 9.94
N SER A 208 22.48 19.49 9.36
CA SER A 208 22.79 19.41 7.92
C SER A 208 21.61 19.81 7.04
N LEU A 209 20.37 19.66 7.54
CA LEU A 209 19.14 20.05 6.86
C LEU A 209 18.65 21.46 7.24
N GLY A 210 19.36 22.20 8.12
CA GLY A 210 18.97 23.53 8.57
C GLY A 210 17.66 23.55 9.38
N LEU A 211 17.40 22.50 10.16
CA LEU A 211 16.17 22.31 10.94
C LEU A 211 16.34 22.67 12.44
N GLU A 212 17.46 23.29 12.83
CA GLU A 212 17.71 23.69 14.22
C GLU A 212 16.69 24.74 14.67
N GLY A 213 16.05 24.51 15.81
CA GLY A 213 15.02 25.39 16.35
C GLY A 213 13.71 25.43 15.55
N ALA A 214 13.58 24.67 14.48
CA ALA A 214 12.39 24.64 13.66
C ALA A 214 11.29 23.72 14.24
N THR A 215 10.03 24.10 13.98
CA THR A 215 8.90 23.16 14.04
C THR A 215 8.79 22.47 12.69
N VAL A 216 8.98 21.15 12.68
CA VAL A 216 9.11 20.37 11.44
C VAL A 216 7.81 19.66 11.11
N LEU A 217 7.17 20.07 10.02
CA LEU A 217 6.10 19.34 9.36
C LEU A 217 6.73 18.40 8.33
N GLY A 218 6.12 17.25 8.05
CA GLY A 218 6.76 16.35 7.11
C GLY A 218 5.86 15.36 6.40
N PHE A 219 6.39 14.86 5.27
CA PHE A 219 5.85 13.73 4.53
C PHE A 219 7.00 12.84 4.08
N ILE A 220 6.81 11.53 4.20
CA ILE A 220 7.77 10.52 3.74
C ILE A 220 7.07 9.55 2.78
N GLY A 221 7.57 9.45 1.55
CA GLY A 221 7.00 8.54 0.55
C GLY A 221 7.14 9.02 -0.89
N SER A 222 6.41 8.39 -1.81
CA SER A 222 6.39 8.78 -3.22
C SER A 222 5.51 10.01 -3.44
N PHE A 223 5.97 10.92 -4.30
CA PHE A 223 5.26 12.17 -4.61
C PHE A 223 4.36 11.96 -5.83
N TYR A 224 3.20 11.34 -5.57
CA TYR A 224 2.12 11.22 -6.54
C TYR A 224 1.09 12.34 -6.34
N ALA A 225 0.40 12.73 -7.40
CA ALA A 225 -0.60 13.79 -7.36
C ALA A 225 -1.72 13.54 -6.33
N TYR A 226 -2.14 12.28 -6.18
CA TYR A 226 -3.19 11.91 -5.22
C TYR A 226 -2.76 12.00 -3.75
N GLU A 227 -1.46 12.08 -3.44
CA GLU A 227 -0.98 12.31 -2.07
C GLU A 227 -1.24 13.74 -1.59
N GLY A 228 -1.53 14.70 -2.52
CA GLY A 228 -2.01 16.04 -2.19
C GLY A 228 -0.95 16.94 -1.53
N LEU A 229 0.34 16.74 -1.85
CA LEU A 229 1.43 17.52 -1.24
C LEU A 229 1.39 19.00 -1.61
N ASP A 230 0.71 19.36 -2.68
CA ASP A 230 0.39 20.74 -3.04
C ASP A 230 -0.48 21.43 -1.96
N LEU A 231 -1.51 20.73 -1.43
CA LEU A 231 -2.30 21.25 -0.31
C LEU A 231 -1.45 21.46 0.95
N LEU A 232 -0.41 20.64 1.16
CA LEU A 232 0.49 20.80 2.28
C LEU A 232 1.39 22.02 2.12
N ILE A 233 1.83 22.33 0.90
CA ILE A 233 2.61 23.55 0.59
C ILE A 233 1.73 24.80 0.75
N GLU A 234 0.48 24.79 0.29
CA GLU A 234 -0.49 25.87 0.51
C GLU A 234 -0.77 26.09 2.02
N ALA A 235 -0.96 24.98 2.76
CA ALA A 235 -1.14 25.04 4.20
C ALA A 235 0.08 25.61 4.92
N LEU A 236 1.30 25.27 4.47
CA LEU A 236 2.56 25.81 5.00
C LEU A 236 2.59 27.34 4.88
N ALA A 237 2.22 27.90 3.71
CA ALA A 237 2.17 29.34 3.50
C ALA A 237 1.27 30.05 4.54
N THR A 238 0.15 29.43 4.90
CA THR A 238 -0.74 29.92 5.96
C THR A 238 -0.12 29.79 7.36
N ILE A 239 0.51 28.64 7.65
CA ILE A 239 1.14 28.35 8.94
C ILE A 239 2.30 29.33 9.22
N LEU A 240 3.09 29.66 8.21
CA LEU A 240 4.24 30.56 8.32
C LEU A 240 3.87 31.97 8.77
N GLN A 241 2.62 32.43 8.58
CA GLN A 241 2.14 33.74 9.07
C GLN A 241 2.13 33.79 10.60
N GLN A 242 1.92 32.66 11.28
CA GLN A 242 1.88 32.58 12.74
C GLN A 242 3.12 31.88 13.33
N ARG A 243 3.82 31.08 12.52
CA ARG A 243 4.96 30.23 12.92
C ARG A 243 6.09 30.34 11.88
N PRO A 244 6.83 31.46 11.84
CA PRO A 244 7.89 31.71 10.84
C PRO A 244 9.05 30.68 10.93
N GLU A 245 9.19 30.04 12.11
CA GLU A 245 10.16 28.94 12.34
C GLU A 245 9.75 27.61 11.72
N ALA A 246 8.50 27.46 11.23
CA ALA A 246 8.06 26.22 10.63
C ALA A 246 8.86 25.84 9.38
N ARG A 247 9.12 24.57 9.21
CA ARG A 247 9.77 23.98 8.02
C ARG A 247 8.98 22.76 7.55
N LEU A 248 8.98 22.54 6.25
CA LEU A 248 8.40 21.35 5.65
C LEU A 248 9.52 20.43 5.14
N LEU A 249 9.60 19.23 5.65
CA LEU A 249 10.55 18.20 5.24
C LEU A 249 9.82 17.16 4.36
N LEU A 250 10.17 17.11 3.08
CA LEU A 250 9.65 16.16 2.09
C LEU A 250 10.74 15.14 1.77
N VAL A 251 10.53 13.89 2.19
CA VAL A 251 11.48 12.78 1.99
C VAL A 251 10.89 11.80 0.98
N GLY A 252 11.59 11.59 -0.11
CA GLY A 252 11.15 10.74 -1.21
C GLY A 252 11.33 11.39 -2.56
N GLY A 253 10.41 11.13 -3.48
CA GLY A 253 10.43 11.70 -4.83
C GLY A 253 9.34 11.08 -5.68
N GLY A 254 9.07 11.67 -6.83
CA GLY A 254 8.05 11.17 -7.74
C GLY A 254 7.77 12.12 -8.89
N SER A 255 6.86 11.71 -9.78
CA SER A 255 6.51 12.48 -10.98
C SER A 255 5.92 13.86 -10.69
N HIS A 256 5.39 14.06 -9.49
CA HIS A 256 4.77 15.33 -9.09
C HIS A 256 5.76 16.35 -8.50
N GLU A 257 7.00 15.97 -8.20
CA GLU A 257 7.99 16.85 -7.56
C GLU A 257 8.27 18.17 -8.31
N PRO A 258 8.41 18.19 -9.67
CA PRO A 258 8.61 19.46 -10.37
C PRO A 258 7.48 20.47 -10.16
N ALA A 259 6.23 20.01 -10.15
CA ALA A 259 5.06 20.86 -9.91
C ALA A 259 5.04 21.38 -8.46
N LEU A 260 5.44 20.57 -7.47
CA LEU A 260 5.54 20.98 -6.07
C LEU A 260 6.60 22.08 -5.88
N ARG A 261 7.75 21.95 -6.54
CA ARG A 261 8.82 22.97 -6.47
C ARG A 261 8.38 24.29 -7.12
N GLN A 262 7.66 24.22 -8.25
CA GLN A 262 7.10 25.41 -8.88
C GLN A 262 6.08 26.09 -7.97
N LEU A 263 5.13 25.34 -7.40
CA LEU A 263 4.15 25.89 -6.47
C LEU A 263 4.80 26.56 -5.25
N ALA A 264 5.86 25.95 -4.70
CA ALA A 264 6.61 26.52 -3.58
C ALA A 264 7.24 27.88 -3.94
N ALA A 265 7.78 28.00 -5.17
CA ALA A 265 8.34 29.26 -5.68
C ALA A 265 7.24 30.32 -5.91
N ASP A 266 6.11 29.92 -6.51
CA ASP A 266 4.98 30.82 -6.78
C ASP A 266 4.37 31.40 -5.49
N LEU A 267 4.38 30.62 -4.40
CA LEU A 267 3.92 31.04 -3.07
C LEU A 267 5.02 31.73 -2.22
N GLY A 268 6.26 31.79 -2.71
CA GLY A 268 7.39 32.40 -1.99
C GLY A 268 7.82 31.65 -0.73
N VAL A 269 7.58 30.34 -0.67
CA VAL A 269 7.89 29.50 0.51
C VAL A 269 8.99 28.45 0.23
N GLN A 270 9.66 28.52 -0.92
CA GLN A 270 10.68 27.54 -1.33
C GLN A 270 11.81 27.38 -0.30
N ASP A 271 12.22 28.47 0.38
CA ASP A 271 13.28 28.47 1.40
C ASP A 271 12.83 27.83 2.74
N LYS A 272 11.55 27.49 2.86
CA LYS A 272 10.95 26.84 4.03
C LYS A 272 10.69 25.35 3.82
N ILE A 273 11.02 24.84 2.61
CA ILE A 273 10.76 23.44 2.22
C ILE A 273 12.07 22.74 1.91
N ILE A 274 12.31 21.63 2.57
CA ILE A 274 13.47 20.77 2.33
C ILE A 274 13.01 19.54 1.54
N PHE A 275 13.46 19.42 0.30
CA PHE A 275 13.30 18.21 -0.51
C PHE A 275 14.54 17.35 -0.30
N ALA A 276 14.46 16.38 0.60
CA ALA A 276 15.59 15.51 0.96
C ALA A 276 15.93 14.46 -0.11
N GLY A 277 15.06 14.27 -1.11
CA GLY A 277 15.22 13.22 -2.10
C GLY A 277 14.92 11.83 -1.54
N ARG A 278 15.19 10.80 -2.35
CA ARG A 278 15.01 9.39 -1.96
C ARG A 278 16.15 8.96 -1.04
N VAL A 279 15.80 8.35 0.08
CA VAL A 279 16.76 7.84 1.06
C VAL A 279 16.66 6.30 1.15
N PRO A 280 17.75 5.59 1.43
CA PRO A 280 17.72 4.15 1.68
C PRO A 280 16.75 3.80 2.81
N ASN A 281 16.03 2.70 2.70
CA ASN A 281 15.01 2.29 3.69
C ASN A 281 15.57 2.20 5.11
N ALA A 282 16.80 1.71 5.26
CA ALA A 282 17.50 1.65 6.55
C ALA A 282 17.76 3.01 7.22
N GLN A 283 17.67 4.12 6.47
CA GLN A 283 17.89 5.47 6.99
C GLN A 283 16.58 6.25 7.21
N VAL A 284 15.45 5.73 6.75
CA VAL A 284 14.15 6.43 6.78
C VAL A 284 13.76 6.81 8.21
N GLN A 285 14.04 5.94 9.19
CA GLN A 285 13.75 6.21 10.60
C GLN A 285 14.36 7.51 11.09
N ARG A 286 15.61 7.83 10.72
CA ARG A 286 16.27 9.07 11.11
C ARG A 286 15.53 10.34 10.66
N TYR A 287 14.83 10.28 9.51
CA TYR A 287 14.01 11.39 9.01
C TYR A 287 12.66 11.47 9.73
N TYR A 288 12.04 10.32 10.05
CA TYR A 288 10.84 10.31 10.89
C TYR A 288 11.12 10.99 12.25
N ASP A 289 12.30 10.76 12.83
CA ASP A 289 12.70 11.28 14.13
C ASP A 289 12.86 12.81 14.15
N LEU A 290 13.03 13.45 12.97
CA LEU A 290 13.11 14.92 12.84
C LEU A 290 11.73 15.60 12.75
N ILE A 291 10.65 14.87 12.46
CA ILE A 291 9.34 15.43 12.15
C ILE A 291 8.47 15.50 13.41
N ASP A 292 7.96 16.69 13.71
CA ASP A 292 7.01 16.91 14.82
C ASP A 292 5.60 16.44 14.47
N VAL A 293 5.13 16.79 13.25
CA VAL A 293 3.79 16.40 12.74
C VAL A 293 3.88 15.96 11.29
N LEU A 294 3.53 14.72 11.05
CA LEU A 294 3.38 14.18 9.68
C LEU A 294 2.05 14.66 9.07
N ALA A 295 2.03 14.81 7.74
CA ALA A 295 0.81 15.18 7.03
C ALA A 295 0.55 14.23 5.85
N TYR A 296 -0.69 13.73 5.76
CA TYR A 296 -1.16 12.83 4.71
C TYR A 296 -2.40 13.44 4.01
N PRO A 297 -2.22 14.49 3.20
CA PRO A 297 -3.32 15.30 2.68
C PRO A 297 -3.91 14.72 1.38
N ARG A 298 -4.14 13.41 1.34
CA ARG A 298 -4.65 12.71 0.15
C ARG A 298 -5.88 13.40 -0.42
N ARG A 299 -5.89 13.54 -1.74
CA ARG A 299 -7.06 14.01 -2.48
C ARG A 299 -8.16 12.98 -2.47
N SER A 300 -9.43 13.43 -2.38
CA SER A 300 -10.58 12.54 -2.53
C SER A 300 -10.69 12.12 -3.99
N MET A 301 -10.48 10.86 -4.23
CA MET A 301 -10.65 10.17 -5.50
C MET A 301 -10.94 8.69 -5.21
N ARG A 302 -11.40 7.98 -6.21
CA ARG A 302 -11.89 6.62 -6.00
C ARG A 302 -10.85 5.69 -5.34
N LEU A 303 -9.58 5.80 -5.74
CA LEU A 303 -8.50 5.04 -5.10
C LEU A 303 -8.38 5.34 -3.60
N THR A 304 -8.32 6.61 -3.23
CA THR A 304 -8.09 7.02 -1.84
C THR A 304 -9.32 6.83 -0.95
N GLU A 305 -10.52 6.86 -1.54
CA GLU A 305 -11.77 6.53 -0.86
C GLU A 305 -11.91 5.03 -0.56
N LEU A 306 -11.37 4.16 -1.43
CA LEU A 306 -11.52 2.72 -1.30
C LEU A 306 -10.36 2.04 -0.57
N VAL A 307 -9.14 2.58 -0.65
CA VAL A 307 -7.91 1.87 -0.26
C VAL A 307 -7.24 2.49 0.96
N THR A 308 -7.03 1.67 1.99
CA THR A 308 -6.29 2.07 3.20
C THR A 308 -4.77 2.11 2.94
N PRO A 309 -4.08 3.21 3.29
CA PRO A 309 -2.62 3.31 3.17
C PRO A 309 -1.88 2.64 4.35
N LEU A 310 -0.57 2.39 4.17
CA LEU A 310 0.31 1.91 5.23
C LEU A 310 0.87 3.04 6.10
N LYS A 311 1.10 4.23 5.54
CA LYS A 311 1.77 5.36 6.19
C LYS A 311 1.20 5.75 7.56
N PRO A 312 -0.13 5.86 7.77
CA PRO A 312 -0.68 6.13 9.10
C PRO A 312 -0.36 5.04 10.13
N LEU A 313 -0.35 3.76 9.72
CA LEU A 313 0.00 2.66 10.60
C LEU A 313 1.49 2.69 11.00
N GLU A 314 2.37 3.04 10.05
CA GLU A 314 3.80 3.23 10.30
C GLU A 314 4.04 4.42 11.25
N ALA A 315 3.31 5.52 11.07
CA ALA A 315 3.37 6.68 11.97
C ALA A 315 2.92 6.33 13.38
N MET A 316 1.79 5.62 13.53
CA MET A 316 1.30 5.15 14.83
C MET A 316 2.30 4.18 15.51
N ALA A 317 2.90 3.27 14.75
CA ALA A 317 3.91 2.34 15.26
C ALA A 317 5.16 3.04 15.78
N GLN A 318 5.51 4.18 15.21
CA GLN A 318 6.65 5.01 15.62
C GLN A 318 6.29 6.09 16.64
N GLU A 319 5.06 6.05 17.18
CA GLU A 319 4.56 7.08 18.09
C GLU A 319 4.68 8.50 17.52
N ARG A 320 4.39 8.66 16.20
CA ARG A 320 4.40 9.95 15.53
C ARG A 320 3.01 10.56 15.47
N LEU A 321 2.94 11.86 15.70
CA LEU A 321 1.72 12.61 15.47
C LEU A 321 1.53 12.84 13.98
N PHE A 322 0.30 12.79 13.53
CA PHE A 322 -0.02 13.08 12.14
C PHE A 322 -1.43 13.66 11.97
N VAL A 323 -1.58 14.36 10.87
CA VAL A 323 -2.86 14.82 10.36
C VAL A 323 -3.10 14.20 8.99
N ALA A 324 -4.33 13.81 8.68
CA ALA A 324 -4.69 13.17 7.43
C ALA A 324 -6.02 13.73 6.89
N SER A 325 -6.19 13.74 5.57
CA SER A 325 -7.48 14.05 4.96
C SER A 325 -8.52 12.98 5.33
N ASP A 326 -9.79 13.35 5.40
CA ASP A 326 -10.90 12.46 5.77
C ASP A 326 -11.40 11.57 4.62
N VAL A 327 -10.51 11.19 3.69
CA VAL A 327 -10.83 10.20 2.66
C VAL A 327 -11.16 8.83 3.27
N GLY A 328 -11.95 8.02 2.57
CA GLY A 328 -12.46 6.74 3.07
C GLY A 328 -11.38 5.79 3.59
N GLY A 329 -10.24 5.71 2.88
CA GLY A 329 -9.10 4.90 3.31
C GLY A 329 -8.46 5.37 4.63
N HIS A 330 -8.49 6.67 4.93
CA HIS A 330 -8.03 7.22 6.21
C HIS A 330 -9.06 7.04 7.32
N ARG A 331 -10.36 7.31 7.04
CA ARG A 331 -11.44 7.11 8.01
C ARG A 331 -11.53 5.68 8.54
N GLU A 332 -11.13 4.69 7.74
CA GLU A 332 -11.10 3.28 8.18
C GLU A 332 -9.98 2.99 9.19
N LEU A 333 -8.92 3.80 9.21
CA LEU A 333 -7.72 3.58 10.03
C LEU A 333 -7.62 4.50 11.23
N ILE A 334 -8.17 5.72 11.13
CA ILE A 334 -7.88 6.82 12.05
C ILE A 334 -9.13 7.12 12.89
N ARG A 335 -8.97 7.10 14.20
CA ARG A 335 -9.95 7.62 15.17
C ARG A 335 -9.59 9.07 15.44
N ASP A 336 -10.39 10.01 14.89
CA ASP A 336 -10.11 11.45 14.98
C ASP A 336 -9.98 11.93 16.43
N GLY A 337 -8.87 12.63 16.72
CA GLY A 337 -8.55 13.14 18.07
C GLY A 337 -8.07 12.08 19.07
N GLU A 338 -8.00 10.79 18.66
CA GLU A 338 -7.53 9.67 19.50
C GLU A 338 -6.22 9.09 18.95
N THR A 339 -6.21 8.56 17.73
CA THR A 339 -5.03 7.91 17.12
C THR A 339 -4.36 8.77 16.06
N GLY A 340 -4.97 9.87 15.67
CA GLY A 340 -4.51 10.87 14.70
C GLY A 340 -5.58 11.94 14.52
N PHE A 341 -5.39 12.84 13.56
CA PHE A 341 -6.36 13.90 13.29
C PHE A 341 -6.80 13.87 11.83
N LEU A 342 -8.11 14.10 11.63
CA LEU A 342 -8.70 14.20 10.30
C LEU A 342 -9.05 15.66 9.98
N PHE A 343 -8.92 16.02 8.71
CA PHE A 343 -9.38 17.29 8.15
C PHE A 343 -10.12 17.06 6.82
N PRO A 344 -11.04 17.94 6.40
CA PRO A 344 -11.78 17.80 5.14
C PRO A 344 -10.84 17.73 3.93
N ALA A 345 -10.98 16.66 3.12
CA ALA A 345 -10.13 16.44 1.96
C ALA A 345 -10.24 17.59 0.95
N GLY A 346 -9.10 18.06 0.45
CA GLY A 346 -9.03 19.17 -0.51
C GLY A 346 -9.02 20.57 0.11
N ASP A 347 -9.12 20.71 1.44
CA ASP A 347 -9.14 22.01 2.15
C ASP A 347 -7.78 22.29 2.81
N ALA A 348 -6.92 23.05 2.13
CA ALA A 348 -5.61 23.47 2.65
C ALA A 348 -5.72 24.35 3.91
N ALA A 349 -6.77 25.19 4.02
CA ALA A 349 -7.00 26.02 5.18
C ALA A 349 -7.40 25.17 6.41
N ALA A 350 -8.24 24.14 6.21
CA ALA A 350 -8.56 23.19 7.27
C ALA A 350 -7.34 22.37 7.70
N LEU A 351 -6.48 21.97 6.75
CA LEU A 351 -5.19 21.32 7.06
C LEU A 351 -4.33 22.22 7.95
N ALA A 352 -4.16 23.49 7.56
CA ALA A 352 -3.38 24.47 8.34
C ALA A 352 -3.94 24.64 9.77
N ARG A 353 -5.26 24.81 9.90
CA ARG A 353 -5.93 24.91 11.22
C ARG A 353 -5.75 23.65 12.07
N THR A 354 -5.85 22.47 11.46
CA THR A 354 -5.70 21.20 12.17
C THR A 354 -4.26 21.02 12.66
N ILE A 355 -3.26 21.33 11.82
CA ILE A 355 -1.84 21.32 12.22
C ILE A 355 -1.60 22.32 13.37
N ALA A 356 -2.10 23.56 13.27
CA ALA A 356 -1.96 24.57 14.32
C ALA A 356 -2.54 24.06 15.66
N ARG A 357 -3.76 23.49 15.65
CA ARG A 357 -4.39 22.89 16.84
C ARG A 357 -3.55 21.78 17.46
N VAL A 358 -2.91 20.93 16.66
CA VAL A 358 -2.01 19.87 17.14
C VAL A 358 -0.77 20.48 17.80
N LEU A 359 -0.14 21.47 17.16
CA LEU A 359 1.05 22.14 17.66
C LEU A 359 0.79 22.94 18.94
N ASP A 360 -0.40 23.55 19.09
CA ASP A 360 -0.81 24.29 20.27
C ASP A 360 -1.10 23.42 21.48
N ASN A 361 -1.53 22.16 21.26
CA ASN A 361 -1.90 21.24 22.34
C ASN A 361 -0.81 20.19 22.62
N ARG A 362 0.42 20.63 22.91
CA ARG A 362 1.56 19.72 23.20
C ARG A 362 1.31 18.83 24.42
N ALA A 363 0.50 19.27 25.38
CA ALA A 363 0.15 18.48 26.57
C ALA A 363 -0.59 17.16 26.21
N ALA A 364 -1.31 17.12 25.09
CA ALA A 364 -2.00 15.91 24.64
C ALA A 364 -1.11 14.94 23.86
N TRP A 365 0.08 15.32 23.42
CA TRP A 365 0.95 14.52 22.55
C TRP A 365 1.30 13.15 23.11
N PRO A 366 1.72 12.99 24.39
CA PRO A 366 2.03 11.66 24.93
C PRO A 366 0.85 10.70 24.87
N ARG A 367 -0.34 11.17 25.21
CA ARG A 367 -1.59 10.37 25.17
C ARG A 367 -1.92 9.93 23.75
N LEU A 368 -1.84 10.83 22.77
CA LEU A 368 -2.16 10.58 21.36
C LEU A 368 -1.17 9.56 20.75
N ARG A 369 0.12 9.72 21.04
CA ARG A 369 1.18 8.82 20.61
C ARG A 369 0.97 7.41 21.17
N ALA A 370 0.73 7.29 22.47
CA ALA A 370 0.46 6.03 23.14
C ALA A 370 -0.82 5.35 22.60
N ALA A 371 -1.89 6.11 22.34
CA ALA A 371 -3.13 5.58 21.77
C ALA A 371 -2.92 5.03 20.36
N GLY A 372 -2.19 5.74 19.49
CA GLY A 372 -1.83 5.28 18.15
C GLY A 372 -1.00 3.99 18.19
N ARG A 373 0.03 3.95 19.04
CA ARG A 373 0.87 2.77 19.25
C ARG A 373 0.06 1.57 19.75
N HIS A 374 -0.78 1.77 20.77
CA HIS A 374 -1.65 0.72 21.31
C HIS A 374 -2.60 0.16 20.23
N PHE A 375 -3.18 1.02 19.41
CA PHE A 375 -4.06 0.58 18.32
C PHE A 375 -3.35 -0.37 17.36
N VAL A 376 -2.14 -0.04 16.90
CA VAL A 376 -1.44 -0.93 15.95
C VAL A 376 -0.97 -2.22 16.61
N GLU A 377 -0.53 -2.20 17.85
CA GLU A 377 -0.13 -3.38 18.61
C GLU A 377 -1.29 -4.32 18.89
N SER A 378 -2.46 -3.77 19.20
CA SER A 378 -3.65 -4.56 19.54
C SER A 378 -4.44 -5.02 18.32
N GLU A 379 -4.49 -4.25 17.22
CA GLU A 379 -5.42 -4.50 16.11
C GLU A 379 -4.76 -4.66 14.73
N ARG A 380 -3.53 -4.15 14.52
CA ARG A 380 -2.91 -4.01 13.19
C ARG A 380 -1.52 -4.63 13.07
N THR A 381 -1.29 -5.77 13.76
CA THR A 381 -0.07 -6.57 13.58
C THR A 381 -0.22 -7.56 12.43
N TRP A 382 0.88 -7.88 11.75
CA TRP A 382 0.85 -8.86 10.66
C TRP A 382 0.41 -10.24 11.15
N ALA A 383 0.82 -10.68 12.34
CA ALA A 383 0.38 -11.95 12.92
C ALA A 383 -1.15 -12.05 13.01
N ARG A 384 -1.82 -10.99 13.50
CA ARG A 384 -3.30 -10.96 13.59
C ARG A 384 -3.98 -10.90 12.22
N SER A 385 -3.44 -10.12 11.30
CA SER A 385 -3.98 -10.04 9.93
C SER A 385 -3.88 -11.37 9.22
N VAL A 386 -2.71 -12.01 9.27
CA VAL A 386 -2.42 -13.26 8.54
C VAL A 386 -3.15 -14.45 9.16
N ALA A 387 -3.39 -14.47 10.47
CA ALA A 387 -4.18 -15.53 11.12
C ALA A 387 -5.57 -15.70 10.47
N ARG A 388 -6.17 -14.62 9.92
CA ARG A 388 -7.47 -14.67 9.23
C ARG A 388 -7.47 -15.52 7.96
N TYR A 389 -6.31 -15.77 7.34
CA TYR A 389 -6.23 -16.65 6.17
C TYR A 389 -6.58 -18.11 6.50
N ALA A 390 -6.47 -18.54 7.77
CA ALA A 390 -6.82 -19.91 8.15
C ALA A 390 -8.27 -20.26 7.76
N ASP A 391 -9.22 -19.39 8.08
CA ASP A 391 -10.63 -19.56 7.74
C ASP A 391 -10.87 -19.45 6.23
N VAL A 392 -10.17 -18.53 5.55
CA VAL A 392 -10.28 -18.36 4.09
C VAL A 392 -9.83 -19.64 3.38
N TYR A 393 -8.68 -20.16 3.77
CA TYR A 393 -8.12 -21.36 3.15
C TYR A 393 -8.95 -22.63 3.48
N ALA A 394 -9.46 -22.73 4.71
CA ALA A 394 -10.36 -23.81 5.08
C ALA A 394 -11.63 -23.82 4.22
N ARG A 395 -12.26 -22.67 4.01
CA ARG A 395 -13.44 -22.53 3.12
C ARG A 395 -13.11 -22.82 1.67
N ALA A 396 -11.97 -22.37 1.16
CA ALA A 396 -11.54 -22.64 -0.21
C ALA A 396 -11.35 -24.15 -0.44
N LEU A 397 -10.70 -24.84 0.49
CA LEU A 397 -10.50 -26.29 0.45
C LEU A 397 -11.82 -27.08 0.53
N ALA A 398 -12.76 -26.63 1.39
CA ALA A 398 -14.07 -27.27 1.54
C ALA A 398 -14.93 -27.12 0.27
N ALA A 399 -14.96 -25.93 -0.33
CA ALA A 399 -15.70 -25.67 -1.56
C ALA A 399 -15.27 -26.58 -2.71
N ARG A 400 -13.95 -26.87 -2.81
CA ARG A 400 -13.41 -27.73 -3.87
C ARG A 400 -13.65 -29.23 -3.66
N ARG A 401 -13.85 -29.67 -2.42
CA ARG A 401 -14.23 -31.06 -2.11
C ARG A 401 -15.71 -31.34 -2.40
N ALA A 402 -16.54 -30.32 -2.45
CA ALA A 402 -17.97 -30.42 -2.69
C ALA A 402 -18.34 -30.25 -4.18
N SER A 403 -17.40 -29.85 -5.03
CA SER A 403 -17.56 -29.73 -6.49
C SER A 403 -17.04 -30.97 -7.22
#